data_2dc69db4818870d3bd2344cc8844e6ff
#
_entry.id   2dc69db4818870d3bd2344cc8844e6ff
#
_cell.length_a   1.000
_cell.length_b   1.000
_cell.length_c   1.000
_cell.angle_alpha   90.00
_cell.angle_beta   90.00
_cell.angle_gamma   90.00
#
_symmetry.space_group_name_H-M   'P 1'
#
loop_
_entity.id
_entity.type
_entity.pdbx_description
1 polymer ?
#
loop_
_entity_poly.entity_id
_entity_poly.type
_entity_poly.pdbx_seq_one_letter_code
_entity_poly.pdbx_strand_id
1 'polypeptide(L)'
;MDIGTSWRSGTRFGPKQIRAESNMLRPYNMWTKAAPFDYLNCADIGDIPINTFDLKDSVVRIASFYEDLLKYPLVPMAMGGDHTLTLPILRSIKRKYGPVALIHVDAHADINDEMFGEKIAHGTPFRRAYEEGLIDPNLVYQIGVRGTGYSARDFDEARDWGFNVIQAEEIWHKSLSPLG
;
A
#
# COMPACT_ATOMS: atom_id res chain seq x y z
N MET A 1 -3.01 11.88 -1.99
CA MET A 1 -4.11 12.03 -1.03
C MET A 1 -3.53 12.03 0.37
N ASP A 2 -4.13 12.74 1.33
CA ASP A 2 -3.78 12.71 2.75
C ASP A 2 -4.98 13.07 3.65
N ILE A 3 -6.20 12.88 3.12
CA ILE A 3 -7.45 13.14 3.85
C ILE A 3 -7.69 12.03 4.90
N GLY A 4 -7.11 10.85 4.70
CA GLY A 4 -7.20 9.71 5.61
C GLY A 4 -6.15 9.69 6.72
N THR A 5 -5.30 10.72 6.85
CA THR A 5 -4.27 10.78 7.90
C THR A 5 -4.84 11.17 9.26
N SER A 6 -4.30 10.58 10.32
CA SER A 6 -4.69 10.86 11.71
C SER A 6 -3.88 12.00 12.37
N TRP A 7 -2.87 12.51 11.70
CA TRP A 7 -1.98 13.54 12.23
C TRP A 7 -1.89 14.71 11.26
N ARG A 8 -0.70 15.13 10.86
CA ARG A 8 -0.48 16.30 9.99
C ARG A 8 -0.68 15.93 8.52
N SER A 9 -1.34 16.82 7.77
CA SER A 9 -1.39 16.73 6.31
C SER A 9 -0.03 17.04 5.68
N GLY A 10 0.16 16.65 4.41
CA GLY A 10 1.38 16.94 3.64
C GLY A 10 1.82 15.80 2.74
N THR A 11 1.43 14.56 3.02
CA THR A 11 1.79 13.41 2.18
C THR A 11 1.25 13.51 0.75
N ARG A 12 0.22 14.35 0.51
CA ARG A 12 -0.28 14.68 -0.83
C ARG A 12 0.79 15.28 -1.75
N PHE A 13 1.83 15.89 -1.19
CA PHE A 13 2.92 16.48 -1.94
C PHE A 13 4.03 15.47 -2.30
N GLY A 14 3.98 14.26 -1.75
CA GLY A 14 4.97 13.20 -2.00
C GLY A 14 5.18 12.91 -3.48
N PRO A 15 4.13 12.61 -4.27
CA PRO A 15 4.29 12.34 -5.70
C PRO A 15 4.95 13.49 -6.48
N LYS A 16 4.60 14.73 -6.17
CA LYS A 16 5.21 15.92 -6.77
C LYS A 16 6.72 15.99 -6.45
N GLN A 17 7.10 15.76 -5.21
CA GLN A 17 8.50 15.80 -4.80
C GLN A 17 9.30 14.65 -5.41
N ILE A 18 8.76 13.42 -5.41
CA ILE A 18 9.39 12.27 -6.06
C ILE A 18 9.64 12.56 -7.54
N ARG A 19 8.65 13.12 -8.23
CA ARG A 19 8.75 13.49 -9.67
C ARG A 19 9.83 14.55 -9.89
N ALA A 20 9.93 15.55 -9.02
CA ALA A 20 10.96 16.58 -9.11
C ALA A 20 12.37 16.01 -8.93
N GLU A 21 12.56 15.15 -7.94
CA GLU A 21 13.87 14.54 -7.65
C GLU A 21 14.23 13.39 -8.61
N SER A 22 13.27 12.84 -9.35
CA SER A 22 13.52 11.76 -10.31
C SER A 22 14.50 12.14 -11.42
N ASN A 23 14.70 13.43 -11.68
CA ASN A 23 15.72 13.92 -12.61
C ASN A 23 17.16 13.53 -12.21
N MET A 24 17.38 13.18 -10.94
CA MET A 24 18.68 12.76 -10.44
C MET A 24 18.92 11.26 -10.52
N LEU A 25 17.91 10.48 -10.94
CA LEU A 25 18.04 9.03 -11.09
C LEU A 25 19.05 8.68 -12.16
N ARG A 26 19.89 7.69 -11.84
CA ARG A 26 20.82 7.10 -12.83
C ARG A 26 20.17 5.87 -13.46
N PRO A 27 20.40 5.61 -14.76
CA PRO A 27 19.74 4.53 -15.46
C PRO A 27 20.19 3.12 -15.02
N TYR A 28 21.35 3.00 -14.37
CA TYR A 28 21.93 1.73 -13.96
C TYR A 28 22.06 1.62 -12.45
N ASN A 29 21.50 0.57 -11.88
CA ASN A 29 21.64 0.25 -10.46
C ASN A 29 22.87 -0.63 -10.25
N MET A 30 23.89 -0.10 -9.57
CA MET A 30 25.17 -0.80 -9.35
C MET A 30 25.06 -2.03 -8.46
N TRP A 31 24.10 -2.05 -7.54
CA TRP A 31 23.90 -3.18 -6.63
C TRP A 31 23.19 -4.35 -7.32
N THR A 32 22.04 -4.09 -7.93
CA THR A 32 21.27 -5.12 -8.62
C THR A 32 21.80 -5.43 -10.00
N LYS A 33 22.77 -4.64 -10.51
CA LYS A 33 23.31 -4.72 -11.87
C LYS A 33 22.22 -4.65 -12.94
N ALA A 34 21.19 -3.87 -12.71
CA ALA A 34 20.04 -3.73 -13.59
C ALA A 34 19.96 -2.34 -14.19
N ALA A 35 19.56 -2.27 -15.46
CA ALA A 35 19.18 -1.07 -16.20
C ALA A 35 17.70 -1.21 -16.60
N PRO A 36 16.75 -0.93 -15.70
CA PRO A 36 15.34 -1.25 -15.93
C PRO A 36 14.75 -0.62 -17.19
N PHE A 37 15.17 0.57 -17.55
CA PHE A 37 14.67 1.27 -18.76
C PHE A 37 15.14 0.66 -20.09
N ASP A 38 16.14 -0.24 -20.06
CA ASP A 38 16.55 -0.98 -21.26
C ASP A 38 15.56 -2.12 -21.60
N TYR A 39 14.75 -2.55 -20.61
CA TYR A 39 13.85 -3.70 -20.72
C TYR A 39 12.38 -3.37 -20.46
N LEU A 40 12.10 -2.28 -19.75
CA LEU A 40 10.76 -1.90 -19.35
C LEU A 40 10.35 -0.59 -19.99
N ASN A 41 9.17 -0.59 -20.58
CA ASN A 41 8.54 0.64 -21.06
C ASN A 41 7.74 1.25 -19.90
N CYS A 42 8.32 2.23 -19.22
CA CYS A 42 7.74 2.91 -18.08
C CYS A 42 7.20 4.28 -18.49
N ALA A 43 6.03 4.64 -17.97
CA ALA A 43 5.45 5.96 -18.21
C ALA A 43 4.84 6.52 -16.92
N ASP A 44 5.07 7.80 -16.66
CA ASP A 44 4.32 8.56 -15.67
C ASP A 44 3.01 9.05 -16.30
N ILE A 45 1.90 8.59 -15.79
CA ILE A 45 0.57 8.91 -16.32
C ILE A 45 -0.10 10.06 -15.55
N GLY A 46 0.67 10.75 -14.71
CA GLY A 46 0.19 11.89 -13.93
C GLY A 46 -0.53 11.50 -12.65
N ASP A 47 -1.26 12.44 -12.10
CA ASP A 47 -1.95 12.31 -10.82
C ASP A 47 -3.42 11.95 -11.01
N ILE A 48 -3.94 11.07 -10.16
CA ILE A 48 -5.37 10.74 -10.13
C ILE A 48 -6.14 11.95 -9.59
N PRO A 49 -7.16 12.44 -10.32
CA PRO A 49 -7.99 13.55 -9.86
C PRO A 49 -8.87 13.12 -8.68
N ILE A 50 -8.51 13.53 -7.48
CA ILE A 50 -9.24 13.23 -6.24
C ILE A 50 -10.07 14.44 -5.79
N ASN A 51 -11.06 14.17 -4.92
CA ASN A 51 -11.79 15.20 -4.22
C ASN A 51 -11.13 15.46 -2.85
N THR A 52 -10.42 16.56 -2.71
CA THR A 52 -9.69 16.89 -1.49
C THR A 52 -10.58 17.26 -0.29
N PHE A 53 -11.89 17.35 -0.47
CA PHE A 53 -12.87 17.64 0.58
C PHE A 53 -13.69 16.41 1.00
N ASP A 54 -13.58 15.30 0.27
CA ASP A 54 -14.35 14.09 0.54
C ASP A 54 -13.48 12.84 0.33
N LEU A 55 -13.19 12.15 1.43
CA LEU A 55 -12.40 10.92 1.41
C LEU A 55 -13.11 9.79 0.67
N LYS A 56 -14.43 9.64 0.89
CA LYS A 56 -15.20 8.55 0.30
C LYS A 56 -15.33 8.72 -1.21
N ASP A 57 -15.56 9.94 -1.67
CA ASP A 57 -15.54 10.27 -3.10
C ASP A 57 -14.14 10.05 -3.70
N SER A 58 -13.07 10.42 -3.00
CA SER A 58 -11.70 10.17 -3.44
C SER A 58 -11.41 8.67 -3.60
N VAL A 59 -11.87 7.84 -2.66
CA VAL A 59 -11.74 6.37 -2.75
C VAL A 59 -12.46 5.82 -3.99
N VAL A 60 -13.67 6.31 -4.30
CA VAL A 60 -14.41 5.92 -5.50
C VAL A 60 -13.66 6.33 -6.77
N ARG A 61 -13.14 7.57 -6.82
CA ARG A 61 -12.37 8.07 -7.98
C ARG A 61 -11.11 7.27 -8.24
N ILE A 62 -10.36 6.92 -7.19
CA ILE A 62 -9.15 6.09 -7.31
C ILE A 62 -9.52 4.70 -7.85
N ALA A 63 -10.57 4.08 -7.31
CA ALA A 63 -11.02 2.78 -7.78
C ALA A 63 -11.42 2.83 -9.27
N SER A 64 -12.23 3.81 -9.68
CA SER A 64 -12.64 3.98 -11.07
C SER A 64 -11.46 4.19 -12.02
N PHE A 65 -10.48 5.01 -11.61
CA PHE A 65 -9.27 5.23 -12.39
C PHE A 65 -8.47 3.93 -12.60
N TYR A 66 -8.33 3.13 -11.54
CA TYR A 66 -7.64 1.84 -11.64
C TYR A 66 -8.43 0.81 -12.47
N GLU A 67 -9.75 0.82 -12.41
CA GLU A 67 -10.58 -0.03 -13.28
C GLU A 67 -10.34 0.28 -14.77
N ASP A 68 -10.24 1.56 -15.11
CA ASP A 68 -9.92 1.97 -16.49
C ASP A 68 -8.49 1.62 -16.88
N LEU A 69 -7.54 1.88 -15.98
CA LEU A 69 -6.13 1.57 -16.19
C LEU A 69 -5.89 0.07 -16.41
N LEU A 70 -6.53 -0.76 -15.61
CA LEU A 70 -6.40 -2.21 -15.66
C LEU A 70 -7.04 -2.86 -16.91
N LYS A 71 -7.74 -2.13 -17.77
CA LYS A 71 -8.15 -2.62 -19.09
C LYS A 71 -6.97 -2.85 -20.03
N TYR A 72 -5.84 -2.20 -19.76
CA TYR A 72 -4.61 -2.34 -20.55
C TYR A 72 -3.68 -3.42 -19.95
N PRO A 73 -2.83 -4.04 -20.77
CA PRO A 73 -1.85 -5.03 -20.33
C PRO A 73 -0.63 -4.35 -19.71
N LEU A 74 -0.78 -3.85 -18.48
CA LEU A 74 0.28 -3.13 -17.77
C LEU A 74 0.34 -3.54 -16.29
N VAL A 75 1.45 -3.22 -15.65
CA VAL A 75 1.64 -3.34 -14.20
C VAL A 75 1.61 -1.92 -13.62
N PRO A 76 0.57 -1.57 -12.82
CA PRO A 76 0.49 -0.25 -12.21
C PRO A 76 1.46 -0.14 -11.03
N MET A 77 2.11 1.02 -10.91
CA MET A 77 2.87 1.43 -9.75
C MET A 77 2.26 2.72 -9.19
N ALA A 78 1.78 2.69 -7.96
CA ALA A 78 1.23 3.85 -7.27
C ALA A 78 2.29 4.55 -6.43
N MET A 79 2.31 5.86 -6.48
CA MET A 79 3.05 6.71 -5.54
C MET A 79 2.04 7.56 -4.79
N GLY A 80 1.99 7.42 -3.48
CA GLY A 80 1.02 8.13 -2.66
C GLY A 80 1.67 9.21 -1.82
N GLY A 81 0.92 9.72 -1.09
CA GLY A 81 -0.10 10.05 -0.21
C GLY A 81 -0.15 9.12 1.00
N ASP A 82 -1.25 9.19 1.69
CA ASP A 82 -1.48 8.30 2.83
C ASP A 82 -1.85 6.87 2.40
N HIS A 83 -1.77 5.93 3.35
CA HIS A 83 -1.95 4.51 3.07
C HIS A 83 -3.40 4.10 2.72
N THR A 84 -4.37 4.99 2.92
CA THR A 84 -5.77 4.76 2.54
C THR A 84 -5.91 4.41 1.05
N LEU A 85 -5.00 4.92 0.20
CA LEU A 85 -5.04 4.68 -1.25
C LEU A 85 -4.95 3.19 -1.63
N THR A 86 -4.41 2.34 -0.77
CA THR A 86 -4.28 0.90 -1.02
C THR A 86 -5.65 0.22 -1.11
N LEU A 87 -6.62 0.64 -0.32
CA LEU A 87 -7.96 0.04 -0.32
C LEU A 87 -8.68 0.14 -1.69
N PRO A 88 -8.84 1.32 -2.30
CA PRO A 88 -9.46 1.40 -3.63
C PRO A 88 -8.67 0.68 -4.72
N ILE A 89 -7.34 0.64 -4.64
CA ILE A 89 -6.50 -0.10 -5.57
C ILE A 89 -6.80 -1.60 -5.48
N LEU A 90 -6.81 -2.16 -4.27
CA LEU A 90 -7.13 -3.58 -4.04
C LEU A 90 -8.55 -3.93 -4.50
N ARG A 91 -9.53 -3.05 -4.29
CA ARG A 91 -10.89 -3.25 -4.81
C ARG A 91 -10.91 -3.41 -6.34
N SER A 92 -10.15 -2.59 -7.05
CA SER A 92 -10.06 -2.67 -8.51
C SER A 92 -9.28 -3.90 -8.99
N ILE A 93 -8.19 -4.24 -8.31
CA ILE A 93 -7.40 -5.44 -8.59
C ILE A 93 -8.25 -6.70 -8.41
N LYS A 94 -8.99 -6.80 -7.28
CA LYS A 94 -9.87 -7.94 -7.03
C LYS A 94 -10.92 -8.13 -8.13
N ARG A 95 -11.52 -7.04 -8.64
CA ARG A 95 -12.52 -7.12 -9.72
C ARG A 95 -11.97 -7.78 -10.98
N LYS A 96 -10.67 -7.57 -11.27
CA LYS A 96 -10.03 -8.13 -12.47
C LYS A 96 -9.46 -9.53 -12.24
N TYR A 97 -8.84 -9.75 -11.08
CA TYR A 97 -8.00 -10.93 -10.84
C TYR A 97 -8.52 -11.87 -9.74
N GLY A 98 -9.55 -11.47 -8.99
CA GLY A 98 -9.94 -12.14 -7.74
C GLY A 98 -9.08 -11.69 -6.54
N PRO A 99 -9.24 -12.35 -5.38
CA PRO A 99 -8.39 -12.09 -4.22
C PRO A 99 -6.91 -12.32 -4.55
N VAL A 100 -6.04 -11.45 -4.05
CA VAL A 100 -4.60 -11.49 -4.35
C VAL A 100 -3.76 -11.77 -3.12
N ALA A 101 -2.55 -12.29 -3.33
CA ALA A 101 -1.50 -12.28 -2.32
C ALA A 101 -1.04 -10.84 -2.03
N LEU A 102 -0.56 -10.59 -0.82
CA LEU A 102 -0.08 -9.27 -0.40
C LEU A 102 1.28 -9.39 0.30
N ILE A 103 2.25 -8.63 -0.16
CA ILE A 103 3.48 -8.34 0.60
C ILE A 103 3.39 -6.89 1.07
N HIS A 104 3.29 -6.72 2.39
CA HIS A 104 3.17 -5.42 3.06
C HIS A 104 4.43 -5.16 3.90
N VAL A 105 5.27 -4.23 3.47
CA VAL A 105 6.49 -3.85 4.18
C VAL A 105 6.25 -2.51 4.87
N ASP A 106 6.01 -2.56 6.18
CA ASP A 106 5.62 -1.39 6.96
C ASP A 106 6.01 -1.56 8.45
N ALA A 107 6.07 -0.44 9.15
CA ALA A 107 6.18 -0.39 10.60
C ALA A 107 4.87 -0.76 11.33
N HIS A 108 3.74 -0.63 10.66
CA HIS A 108 2.40 -0.83 11.20
C HIS A 108 1.67 -1.97 10.50
N ALA A 109 0.70 -2.56 11.17
CA ALA A 109 -0.14 -3.61 10.58
C ALA A 109 -1.30 -3.04 9.75
N ASP A 110 -1.75 -1.82 10.04
CA ASP A 110 -2.84 -1.09 9.39
C ASP A 110 -4.16 -1.89 9.31
N ILE A 111 -4.50 -2.55 10.43
CA ILE A 111 -5.68 -3.39 10.60
C ILE A 111 -6.67 -2.83 11.63
N ASN A 112 -6.55 -1.56 12.01
CA ASN A 112 -7.50 -0.95 12.93
C ASN A 112 -8.93 -1.03 12.37
N ASP A 113 -9.92 -1.24 13.25
CA ASP A 113 -11.31 -1.22 12.81
C ASP A 113 -11.75 0.18 12.41
N GLU A 114 -11.35 1.17 13.21
CA GLU A 114 -11.62 2.58 12.91
C GLU A 114 -10.51 3.48 13.45
N MET A 115 -10.46 4.69 12.96
CA MET A 115 -9.62 5.77 13.48
C MET A 115 -10.49 7.02 13.62
N PHE A 116 -10.62 7.53 14.85
CA PHE A 116 -11.48 8.69 15.16
C PHE A 116 -12.93 8.55 14.66
N GLY A 117 -13.49 7.34 14.72
CA GLY A 117 -14.84 7.02 14.25
C GLY A 117 -14.97 6.78 12.74
N GLU A 118 -13.86 6.85 11.98
CA GLU A 118 -13.86 6.57 10.54
C GLU A 118 -13.27 5.21 10.22
N LYS A 119 -14.02 4.41 9.47
CA LYS A 119 -13.63 3.06 9.04
C LYS A 119 -12.68 3.06 7.84
N ILE A 120 -12.57 4.17 7.15
CA ILE A 120 -11.66 4.36 6.03
C ILE A 120 -10.64 5.43 6.42
N ALA A 121 -9.43 5.00 6.74
CA ALA A 121 -8.31 5.85 7.15
C ALA A 121 -6.98 5.15 6.81
N HIS A 122 -5.86 5.83 7.01
CA HIS A 122 -4.54 5.28 6.67
C HIS A 122 -4.18 4.00 7.45
N GLY A 123 -4.68 3.82 8.67
CA GLY A 123 -4.40 2.65 9.51
C GLY A 123 -5.46 1.54 9.44
N THR A 124 -6.39 1.57 8.47
CA THR A 124 -7.49 0.61 8.39
C THR A 124 -7.55 -0.21 7.10
N PRO A 125 -6.69 0.02 6.07
CA PRO A 125 -6.90 -0.52 4.74
C PRO A 125 -6.90 -2.05 4.70
N PHE A 126 -6.07 -2.72 5.51
CA PHE A 126 -5.96 -4.17 5.46
C PHE A 126 -7.07 -4.89 6.24
N ARG A 127 -7.66 -4.26 7.25
CA ARG A 127 -8.90 -4.79 7.83
C ARG A 127 -10.02 -4.74 6.79
N ARG A 128 -10.20 -3.62 6.12
CA ARG A 128 -11.21 -3.50 5.04
C ARG A 128 -10.93 -4.49 3.92
N ALA A 129 -9.66 -4.66 3.55
CA ALA A 129 -9.26 -5.63 2.53
C ALA A 129 -9.60 -7.08 2.93
N TYR A 130 -9.39 -7.44 4.19
CA TYR A 130 -9.77 -8.73 4.74
C TYR A 130 -11.29 -8.93 4.74
N GLU A 131 -12.04 -8.00 5.31
CA GLU A 131 -13.50 -8.07 5.43
C GLU A 131 -14.21 -8.12 4.07
N GLU A 132 -13.69 -7.41 3.08
CA GLU A 132 -14.21 -7.40 1.70
C GLU A 132 -13.69 -8.58 0.86
N GLY A 133 -12.82 -9.42 1.42
CA GLY A 133 -12.20 -10.55 0.71
C GLY A 133 -11.37 -10.10 -0.50
N LEU A 134 -10.65 -8.98 -0.39
CA LEU A 134 -9.80 -8.44 -1.47
C LEU A 134 -8.48 -9.17 -1.59
N ILE A 135 -8.03 -9.80 -0.50
CA ILE A 135 -6.77 -10.50 -0.34
C ILE A 135 -7.04 -11.93 0.14
N ASP A 136 -6.12 -12.86 -0.17
CA ASP A 136 -6.12 -14.18 0.45
C ASP A 136 -5.36 -14.09 1.77
N PRO A 137 -6.02 -14.29 2.93
CA PRO A 137 -5.39 -14.12 4.24
C PRO A 137 -4.14 -15.00 4.44
N ASN A 138 -4.12 -16.21 3.88
CA ASN A 138 -3.00 -17.14 4.02
C ASN A 138 -1.78 -16.72 3.18
N LEU A 139 -1.97 -15.80 2.24
CA LEU A 139 -0.94 -15.26 1.35
C LEU A 139 -0.62 -13.79 1.64
N VAL A 140 -0.96 -13.31 2.84
CA VAL A 140 -0.56 -11.99 3.32
C VAL A 140 0.70 -12.11 4.17
N TYR A 141 1.72 -11.32 3.81
CA TYR A 141 2.96 -11.17 4.58
C TYR A 141 3.12 -9.73 4.99
N GLN A 142 3.04 -9.46 6.29
CA GLN A 142 3.34 -8.16 6.91
C GLN A 142 4.74 -8.21 7.49
N ILE A 143 5.66 -7.41 6.95
CA ILE A 143 7.09 -7.49 7.25
C ILE A 143 7.59 -6.18 7.85
N GLY A 144 8.21 -6.27 9.02
CA GLY A 144 8.84 -5.14 9.69
C GLY A 144 7.94 -4.38 10.64
N VAL A 145 6.77 -4.93 10.99
CA VAL A 145 5.87 -4.33 11.99
C VAL A 145 6.60 -4.18 13.32
N ARG A 146 6.41 -3.03 13.97
CA ARG A 146 7.13 -2.67 15.20
C ARG A 146 6.48 -1.49 15.90
N GLY A 147 7.01 -1.14 17.07
CA GLY A 147 6.59 0.03 17.81
C GLY A 147 5.42 -0.24 18.75
N THR A 148 4.75 0.81 19.13
CA THR A 148 3.61 0.76 20.07
C THR A 148 2.30 0.61 19.32
N GLY A 149 1.40 -0.22 19.84
CA GLY A 149 0.04 -0.42 19.35
C GLY A 149 -1.00 0.22 20.24
N TYR A 150 -2.25 0.04 19.88
CA TYR A 150 -3.41 0.44 20.67
C TYR A 150 -3.81 -0.63 21.70
N SER A 151 -3.45 -1.88 21.43
CA SER A 151 -3.71 -3.02 22.34
C SER A 151 -2.59 -4.07 22.27
N ALA A 152 -2.55 -4.95 23.26
CA ALA A 152 -1.65 -6.10 23.27
C ALA A 152 -1.93 -7.09 22.11
N ARG A 153 -3.08 -6.99 21.46
CA ARG A 153 -3.52 -7.90 20.41
C ARG A 153 -3.31 -7.36 18.97
N ASP A 154 -2.74 -6.17 18.81
CA ASP A 154 -2.66 -5.52 17.50
C ASP A 154 -1.96 -6.38 16.42
N PHE A 155 -0.98 -7.20 16.80
CA PHE A 155 -0.34 -8.12 15.85
C PHE A 155 -0.97 -9.52 15.84
N ASP A 156 -1.52 -9.94 17.00
CA ASP A 156 -2.17 -11.26 17.13
C ASP A 156 -3.47 -11.32 16.33
N GLU A 157 -4.22 -10.23 16.26
CA GLU A 157 -5.46 -10.19 15.50
C GLU A 157 -5.19 -10.45 13.99
N ALA A 158 -4.12 -9.91 13.42
CA ALA A 158 -3.74 -10.20 12.05
C ALA A 158 -3.36 -11.68 11.86
N ARG A 159 -2.66 -12.27 12.84
CA ARG A 159 -2.32 -13.70 12.84
C ARG A 159 -3.57 -14.59 12.95
N ASP A 160 -4.54 -14.19 13.79
CA ASP A 160 -5.82 -14.90 13.93
C ASP A 160 -6.59 -14.95 12.59
N TRP A 161 -6.40 -13.96 11.70
CA TRP A 161 -6.98 -13.98 10.36
C TRP A 161 -6.22 -14.83 9.36
N GLY A 162 -5.03 -15.32 9.71
CA GLY A 162 -4.16 -16.10 8.85
C GLY A 162 -3.00 -15.32 8.24
N PHE A 163 -2.79 -14.06 8.60
CA PHE A 163 -1.67 -13.26 8.08
C PHE A 163 -0.35 -13.74 8.67
N ASN A 164 0.68 -13.76 7.86
CA ASN A 164 2.06 -13.99 8.27
C ASN A 164 2.67 -12.66 8.74
N VAL A 165 2.68 -12.43 10.05
CA VAL A 165 3.20 -11.20 10.64
C VAL A 165 4.61 -11.41 11.14
N ILE A 166 5.56 -10.73 10.50
CA ILE A 166 7.00 -10.81 10.78
C ILE A 166 7.43 -9.48 11.39
N GLN A 167 7.76 -9.49 12.67
CA GLN A 167 8.16 -8.31 13.39
C GLN A 167 9.59 -7.91 13.03
N ALA A 168 9.90 -6.61 13.14
CA ALA A 168 11.24 -6.09 12.83
C ALA A 168 12.33 -6.76 13.69
N GLU A 169 12.01 -7.06 14.95
CA GLU A 169 12.92 -7.72 15.90
C GLU A 169 13.30 -9.14 15.46
N GLU A 170 12.44 -9.80 14.69
CA GLU A 170 12.70 -11.16 14.18
C GLU A 170 13.74 -11.17 13.06
N ILE A 171 13.88 -10.04 12.34
CA ILE A 171 14.75 -9.91 11.17
C ILE A 171 15.93 -8.97 11.36
N TRP A 172 16.08 -8.32 12.53
CA TRP A 172 17.24 -7.47 12.83
C TRP A 172 18.56 -8.24 12.73
N HIS A 173 19.49 -7.68 11.96
CA HIS A 173 20.80 -8.26 11.70
C HIS A 173 20.77 -9.68 11.10
N LYS A 174 19.63 -10.07 10.52
CA LYS A 174 19.45 -11.35 9.85
C LYS A 174 19.18 -11.16 8.36
N SER A 175 19.42 -12.22 7.58
CA SER A 175 18.98 -12.28 6.20
C SER A 175 17.46 -12.47 6.13
N LEU A 176 16.82 -11.95 5.07
CA LEU A 176 15.44 -12.28 4.73
C LEU A 176 15.31 -13.68 4.07
N SER A 177 16.42 -14.38 3.86
CA SER A 177 16.45 -15.71 3.27
C SER A 177 15.51 -16.75 3.92
N PRO A 178 15.25 -16.71 5.25
CA PRO A 178 14.27 -17.61 5.87
C PRO A 178 12.81 -17.31 5.54
N LEU A 179 12.52 -16.24 4.83
CA LEU A 179 11.15 -15.83 4.48
C LEU A 179 10.72 -16.31 3.09
N GLY A 180 11.60 -17.02 2.39
CA GLY A 180 11.37 -17.55 1.05
C GLY A 180 10.97 -19.02 1.03
#